data_f1e0a7f92fc7c66dddce546c39914db3
#
_entry.id   f1e0a7f92fc7c66dddce546c39914db3
#
_cell.length_a   1.000
_cell.length_b   1.000
_cell.length_c   1.000
_cell.angle_alpha   90.00
_cell.angle_beta   90.00
_cell.angle_gamma   90.00
#
_symmetry.space_group_name_H-M   'P 1'
#
loop_
_entity.id
_entity.type
_entity.pdbx_description
1 polymer ?
#
loop_
_entity_poly.entity_id
_entity_poly.type
_entity_poly.pdbx_seq_one_letter_code
_entity_poly.pdbx_strand_id
1 'polypeptide(L)'
;MPGTNRPKSLAQIDPRYPNGKKFNFLFDTGAEATVIDNEILNEFVFESFSESKVGGPLIETQEVKKIILSKIKLGDLDFTEIGAIGIDLKFGKEKFCEDLHGILGSNLMKKSKWQIDYENQVIKISDALSKFQLGTSKFIFETKITSKGFGSETIDVTINGNTMPFNIDTGNGRNKMVANPKYYKKVIRKSNAVEFGFPKSHKNFYLIPDNLIIGGVEFSDQLVSLENEVGNSQLLGNKFFENFLMTIDWENHQLYLAPQGEIKKDDLLGFPLMFKPNYKSNEIAIVTGEKKFLKANNIGKGSVLSKVGGIDVLNLSDEDFCKFWDTQWAEMMQKNTLNITITNEGVEKEITLIKRDLNS
;
A
#
# COMPACT_ATOMS: atom_id res chain seq x y z
N MET A 1 8.90 -9.42 14.45
CA MET A 1 9.46 -8.08 14.76
C MET A 1 8.31 -7.12 14.69
N PRO A 2 8.14 -6.15 15.56
CA PRO A 2 7.13 -5.11 15.42
C PRO A 2 7.52 -4.28 14.20
N GLY A 3 6.82 -4.50 13.10
CA GLY A 3 6.99 -3.69 11.92
C GLY A 3 6.52 -2.28 12.24
N THR A 4 7.39 -1.31 12.07
CA THR A 4 6.99 0.08 11.95
C THR A 4 5.86 0.14 10.91
N ASN A 5 4.73 0.77 11.24
CA ASN A 5 3.62 0.98 10.29
C ASN A 5 3.99 1.91 9.12
N ARG A 6 5.25 2.33 9.03
CA ARG A 6 5.76 3.08 7.88
C ARG A 6 5.66 2.18 6.66
N PRO A 7 5.01 2.64 5.60
CA PRO A 7 5.06 1.92 4.35
C PRO A 7 6.54 1.80 3.95
N LYS A 8 7.06 0.56 3.92
CA LYS A 8 8.44 0.29 3.45
C LYS A 8 8.66 0.68 1.97
N SER A 9 7.61 1.18 1.33
CA SER A 9 7.61 1.78 -0.01
C SER A 9 8.12 3.22 -0.05
N LEU A 10 8.34 3.89 1.09
CA LEU A 10 8.98 5.20 1.09
C LEU A 10 10.49 5.03 0.87
N ALA A 11 10.93 5.25 -0.35
CA ALA A 11 12.33 5.42 -0.68
C ALA A 11 12.72 6.87 -0.38
N GLN A 12 13.63 7.08 0.58
CA GLN A 12 14.35 8.35 0.64
C GLN A 12 15.27 8.40 -0.57
N ILE A 13 14.89 9.17 -1.55
CA ILE A 13 15.73 9.48 -2.69
C ILE A 13 16.45 10.75 -2.31
N ASP A 14 17.77 10.65 -2.28
CA ASP A 14 18.67 11.78 -2.26
C ASP A 14 18.90 12.22 -3.73
N PRO A 15 18.04 13.03 -4.32
CA PRO A 15 18.40 13.70 -5.53
C PRO A 15 19.45 14.71 -5.06
N ARG A 16 20.74 14.38 -5.18
CA ARG A 16 21.80 15.35 -4.94
C ARG A 16 21.65 16.47 -5.96
N TYR A 17 20.69 17.33 -5.65
CA TYR A 17 20.57 18.62 -6.29
C TYR A 17 21.83 19.42 -5.95
N PRO A 18 22.16 20.39 -6.77
CA PRO A 18 23.32 21.26 -6.51
C PRO A 18 23.35 21.88 -5.12
N ASN A 19 22.19 21.97 -4.45
CA ASN A 19 22.01 22.53 -3.10
C ASN A 19 21.99 21.50 -1.96
N GLY A 20 22.12 20.19 -2.25
CA GLY A 20 22.14 19.12 -1.24
C GLY A 20 20.79 18.83 -0.56
N LYS A 21 19.67 19.39 -1.06
CA LYS A 21 18.34 19.08 -0.53
C LYS A 21 17.96 17.62 -0.82
N LYS A 22 17.28 17.00 0.15
CA LYS A 22 16.75 15.64 0.05
C LYS A 22 15.23 15.70 0.02
N PHE A 23 14.65 14.86 -0.83
CA PHE A 23 13.20 14.77 -0.98
C PHE A 23 12.72 13.33 -0.79
N ASN A 24 11.59 13.15 -0.11
CA ASN A 24 10.97 11.85 0.10
C ASN A 24 10.04 11.52 -1.06
N PHE A 25 10.28 10.41 -1.72
CA PHE A 25 9.43 9.90 -2.79
C PHE A 25 8.85 8.55 -2.43
N LEU A 26 7.58 8.35 -2.76
CA LEU A 26 6.99 7.03 -2.75
C LEU A 26 7.51 6.25 -3.97
N PHE A 27 8.04 5.06 -3.73
CA PHE A 27 8.41 4.12 -4.79
C PHE A 27 7.19 3.28 -5.14
N ASP A 28 6.55 3.59 -6.28
CA ASP A 28 5.23 3.05 -6.62
C ASP A 28 5.21 2.49 -8.04
N THR A 29 5.35 1.17 -8.14
CA THR A 29 5.26 0.46 -9.43
C THR A 29 3.86 0.43 -10.01
N GLY A 30 2.83 0.67 -9.18
CA GLY A 30 1.43 0.80 -9.58
C GLY A 30 1.08 2.17 -10.17
N ALA A 31 1.90 3.20 -9.91
CA ALA A 31 1.76 4.52 -10.51
C ALA A 31 2.34 4.54 -11.93
N GLU A 32 1.52 4.90 -12.93
CA GLU A 32 1.96 4.94 -14.33
C GLU A 32 2.89 6.12 -14.63
N ALA A 33 2.75 7.23 -13.90
CA ALA A 33 3.51 8.45 -14.10
C ALA A 33 4.24 8.87 -12.82
N THR A 34 5.43 9.42 -13.00
CA THR A 34 6.15 10.12 -11.93
C THR A 34 5.39 11.39 -11.55
N VAL A 35 5.31 11.67 -10.26
CA VAL A 35 4.60 12.81 -9.70
C VAL A 35 5.58 13.65 -8.87
N ILE A 36 5.50 14.97 -9.01
CA ILE A 36 6.28 15.94 -8.25
C ILE A 36 5.32 16.88 -7.52
N ASP A 37 5.58 17.13 -6.24
CA ASP A 37 4.83 18.12 -5.49
C ASP A 37 5.07 19.52 -6.06
N ASN A 38 4.00 20.29 -6.23
CA ASN A 38 4.07 21.66 -6.70
C ASN A 38 4.96 22.56 -5.81
N GLU A 39 5.06 22.25 -4.50
CA GLU A 39 5.90 23.02 -3.56
C GLU A 39 7.38 22.91 -3.89
N ILE A 40 7.83 21.79 -4.44
CA ILE A 40 9.24 21.56 -4.80
C ILE A 40 9.48 21.65 -6.31
N LEU A 41 8.47 21.91 -7.11
CA LEU A 41 8.59 21.87 -8.56
C LEU A 41 9.66 22.83 -9.09
N ASN A 42 9.81 24.01 -8.46
CA ASN A 42 10.83 25.00 -8.82
C ASN A 42 12.28 24.57 -8.51
N GLU A 43 12.46 23.49 -7.77
CA GLU A 43 13.78 22.91 -7.57
C GLU A 43 14.26 22.10 -8.79
N PHE A 44 13.39 21.83 -9.75
CA PHE A 44 13.66 21.06 -10.95
C PHE A 44 13.71 21.95 -12.19
N VAL A 45 14.53 21.59 -13.16
CA VAL A 45 14.46 22.15 -14.51
C VAL A 45 13.45 21.32 -15.31
N PHE A 46 12.40 21.95 -15.80
CA PHE A 46 11.34 21.27 -16.53
C PHE A 46 10.75 22.14 -17.64
N GLU A 47 10.11 21.48 -18.61
CA GLU A 47 9.27 22.09 -19.62
C GLU A 47 7.82 21.72 -19.35
N SER A 48 6.92 22.70 -19.35
CA SER A 48 5.47 22.46 -19.24
C SER A 48 4.86 22.41 -20.64
N PHE A 49 4.04 21.39 -20.92
CA PHE A 49 3.47 21.23 -22.25
C PHE A 49 1.94 21.16 -22.29
N SER A 50 1.28 20.86 -21.19
CA SER A 50 -0.18 20.92 -21.09
C SER A 50 -0.67 20.89 -19.65
N GLU A 51 -1.93 21.28 -19.48
CA GLU A 51 -2.68 21.11 -18.24
C GLU A 51 -3.75 20.05 -18.45
N SER A 52 -4.10 19.31 -17.42
CA SER A 52 -5.18 18.33 -17.46
C SER A 52 -5.77 18.14 -16.07
N LYS A 53 -6.84 17.34 -15.97
CA LYS A 53 -7.39 16.93 -14.68
C LYS A 53 -7.01 15.48 -14.41
N VAL A 54 -6.50 15.25 -13.21
CA VAL A 54 -6.15 13.90 -12.72
C VAL A 54 -6.86 13.67 -11.40
N GLY A 55 -7.37 12.49 -11.22
CA GLY A 55 -7.92 12.01 -9.95
C GLY A 55 -7.68 10.51 -9.82
N GLY A 56 -7.67 10.01 -8.60
CA GLY A 56 -7.41 8.61 -8.32
C GLY A 56 -7.89 8.20 -6.93
N PRO A 57 -7.68 6.95 -6.54
CA PRO A 57 -8.12 6.45 -5.24
C PRO A 57 -7.55 7.22 -4.04
N LEU A 58 -6.40 7.85 -4.25
CA LEU A 58 -5.69 8.61 -3.22
C LEU A 58 -5.75 10.12 -3.42
N ILE A 59 -6.19 10.61 -4.58
CA ILE A 59 -6.08 12.02 -4.98
C ILE A 59 -7.47 12.51 -5.40
N GLU A 60 -7.93 13.59 -4.79
CA GLU A 60 -9.11 14.30 -5.28
C GLU A 60 -8.84 14.82 -6.69
N THR A 61 -9.89 14.91 -7.53
CA THR A 61 -9.73 15.43 -8.89
C THR A 61 -9.24 16.87 -8.84
N GLN A 62 -8.04 17.10 -9.33
CA GLN A 62 -7.42 18.42 -9.37
C GLN A 62 -6.81 18.73 -10.74
N GLU A 63 -6.61 20.00 -11.02
CA GLU A 63 -5.85 20.43 -12.18
C GLU A 63 -4.37 20.18 -11.99
N VAL A 64 -3.72 19.65 -13.00
CA VAL A 64 -2.34 19.22 -12.94
C VAL A 64 -1.57 19.74 -14.14
N LYS A 65 -0.28 20.01 -13.93
CA LYS A 65 0.66 20.36 -14.99
C LYS A 65 1.34 19.08 -15.48
N LYS A 66 1.25 18.83 -16.79
CA LYS A 66 2.09 17.81 -17.42
C LYS A 66 3.41 18.45 -17.82
N ILE A 67 4.49 17.87 -17.36
CA ILE A 67 5.83 18.40 -17.51
C ILE A 67 6.80 17.33 -18.01
N ILE A 68 7.90 17.78 -18.56
CA ILE A 68 9.08 16.97 -18.84
C ILE A 68 10.20 17.49 -17.95
N LEU A 69 10.62 16.67 -17.00
CA LEU A 69 11.79 16.97 -16.18
C LEU A 69 13.05 16.75 -17.02
N SER A 70 13.88 17.80 -17.15
CA SER A 70 15.14 17.68 -17.87
C SER A 70 16.05 16.62 -17.24
N LYS A 71 16.04 16.54 -15.90
CA LYS A 71 16.82 15.56 -15.16
C LYS A 71 16.25 15.34 -13.77
N ILE A 72 16.29 14.06 -13.31
CA ILE A 72 16.16 13.67 -11.91
C ILE A 72 17.31 12.75 -11.54
N LYS A 73 17.95 12.99 -10.41
CA LYS A 73 19.10 12.21 -9.95
C LYS A 73 18.69 11.26 -8.82
N LEU A 74 18.99 9.98 -8.97
CA LEU A 74 18.74 8.94 -7.98
C LEU A 74 20.05 8.25 -7.62
N GLY A 75 20.57 8.51 -6.42
CA GLY A 75 21.93 8.09 -6.08
C GLY A 75 22.96 8.72 -7.03
N ASP A 76 23.71 7.89 -7.73
CA ASP A 76 24.72 8.34 -8.70
C ASP A 76 24.21 8.33 -10.16
N LEU A 77 22.96 7.96 -10.39
CA LEU A 77 22.36 7.85 -11.73
C LEU A 77 21.53 9.09 -12.08
N ASP A 78 21.71 9.57 -13.30
CA ASP A 78 20.92 10.64 -13.89
C ASP A 78 19.86 10.06 -14.83
N PHE A 79 18.60 10.38 -14.57
CA PHE A 79 17.48 10.06 -15.44
C PHE A 79 17.07 11.35 -16.15
N THR A 80 17.05 11.35 -17.45
CA THR A 80 16.74 12.52 -18.27
C THR A 80 15.42 12.37 -19.02
N GLU A 81 14.81 13.50 -19.35
CA GLU A 81 13.58 13.57 -20.13
C GLU A 81 12.45 12.71 -19.54
N ILE A 82 12.18 12.93 -18.26
CA ILE A 82 11.15 12.18 -17.53
C ILE A 82 9.84 12.93 -17.62
N GLY A 83 8.86 12.33 -18.30
CA GLY A 83 7.48 12.81 -18.22
C GLY A 83 6.97 12.73 -16.79
N ALA A 84 6.44 13.82 -16.24
CA ALA A 84 5.94 13.87 -14.88
C ALA A 84 4.66 14.72 -14.80
N ILE A 85 4.02 14.65 -13.63
CA ILE A 85 2.82 15.41 -13.31
C ILE A 85 3.13 16.24 -12.06
N GLY A 86 2.98 17.57 -12.17
CA GLY A 86 3.03 18.48 -11.03
C GLY A 86 1.66 18.57 -10.37
N ILE A 87 1.57 18.23 -9.09
CA ILE A 87 0.33 18.26 -8.31
C ILE A 87 0.59 18.70 -6.87
N ASP A 88 -0.47 19.01 -6.12
CA ASP A 88 -0.40 19.23 -4.68
C ASP A 88 -0.45 17.87 -3.94
N LEU A 89 0.64 17.52 -3.24
CA LEU A 89 0.77 16.28 -2.48
C LEU A 89 0.55 16.43 -0.97
N LYS A 90 -0.10 17.50 -0.51
CA LYS A 90 -0.42 17.71 0.92
C LYS A 90 -1.08 16.51 1.59
N PHE A 91 -1.79 15.68 0.80
CA PHE A 91 -2.33 14.42 1.30
C PHE A 91 -1.26 13.42 1.80
N GLY A 92 0.00 13.59 1.42
CA GLY A 92 1.08 12.71 1.87
C GLY A 92 1.25 12.78 3.38
N LYS A 93 1.32 13.98 3.94
CA LYS A 93 1.37 14.20 5.38
C LYS A 93 0.10 13.69 6.07
N GLU A 94 -1.07 13.92 5.45
CA GLU A 94 -2.37 13.47 5.95
C GLU A 94 -2.56 11.93 5.89
N LYS A 95 -1.75 11.19 5.14
CA LYS A 95 -1.90 9.73 4.96
C LYS A 95 -0.74 8.89 5.45
N PHE A 96 0.44 9.47 5.58
CA PHE A 96 1.66 8.72 5.86
C PHE A 96 2.47 9.26 7.03
N CYS A 97 2.04 10.37 7.66
CA CYS A 97 2.83 11.10 8.66
C CYS A 97 4.23 11.54 8.16
N GLU A 98 4.40 11.64 6.87
CA GLU A 98 5.67 11.97 6.22
C GLU A 98 5.44 13.10 5.21
N ASP A 99 6.41 13.98 5.08
CA ASP A 99 6.41 14.94 3.99
C ASP A 99 6.70 14.20 2.69
N LEU A 100 5.68 13.99 1.88
CA LEU A 100 5.78 13.35 0.59
C LEU A 100 6.00 14.42 -0.48
N HIS A 101 7.14 14.34 -1.17
CA HIS A 101 7.55 15.32 -2.19
C HIS A 101 7.31 14.82 -3.61
N GLY A 102 7.03 13.54 -3.79
CA GLY A 102 6.75 12.97 -5.10
C GLY A 102 6.47 11.48 -5.06
N ILE A 103 6.15 10.94 -6.23
CA ILE A 103 5.96 9.52 -6.48
C ILE A 103 6.85 9.16 -7.67
N LEU A 104 7.71 8.16 -7.51
CA LEU A 104 8.41 7.55 -8.63
C LEU A 104 7.49 6.54 -9.28
N GLY A 105 7.08 6.82 -10.49
CA GLY A 105 6.20 5.95 -11.26
C GLY A 105 6.95 5.02 -12.21
N SER A 106 6.22 4.07 -12.76
CA SER A 106 6.74 3.05 -13.67
C SER A 106 7.37 3.65 -14.94
N ASN A 107 6.94 4.82 -15.39
CA ASN A 107 7.53 5.50 -16.55
C ASN A 107 9.02 5.83 -16.36
N LEU A 108 9.43 6.22 -15.15
CA LEU A 108 10.83 6.43 -14.81
C LEU A 108 11.51 5.07 -14.60
N MET A 109 10.86 4.17 -13.86
CA MET A 109 11.43 2.87 -13.51
C MET A 109 11.76 2.02 -14.74
N LYS A 110 10.97 2.12 -15.81
CA LYS A 110 11.19 1.41 -17.09
C LYS A 110 12.49 1.77 -17.81
N LYS A 111 13.17 2.84 -17.39
CA LYS A 111 14.47 3.22 -17.95
C LYS A 111 15.65 2.43 -17.39
N SER A 112 15.44 1.59 -16.40
CA SER A 112 16.49 0.78 -15.74
C SER A 112 15.91 -0.50 -15.15
N LYS A 113 16.77 -1.35 -14.64
CA LYS A 113 16.42 -2.50 -13.83
C LYS A 113 16.58 -2.16 -12.37
N TRP A 114 15.70 -2.70 -11.52
CA TRP A 114 15.60 -2.32 -10.12
C TRP A 114 15.63 -3.55 -9.23
N GLN A 115 16.42 -3.51 -8.16
CA GLN A 115 16.40 -4.53 -7.13
C GLN A 115 16.05 -3.89 -5.78
N ILE A 116 15.04 -4.42 -5.12
CA ILE A 116 14.53 -3.94 -3.85
C ILE A 116 14.84 -4.99 -2.79
N ASP A 117 15.65 -4.60 -1.82
CA ASP A 117 16.03 -5.40 -0.68
C ASP A 117 15.32 -4.85 0.57
N TYR A 118 14.19 -5.46 0.89
CA TYR A 118 13.37 -5.00 2.02
C TYR A 118 14.01 -5.28 3.39
N GLU A 119 14.82 -6.32 3.49
CA GLU A 119 15.50 -6.67 4.72
C GLU A 119 16.55 -5.62 5.08
N ASN A 120 17.36 -5.23 4.09
CA ASN A 120 18.42 -4.24 4.26
C ASN A 120 17.96 -2.80 3.96
N GLN A 121 16.70 -2.60 3.53
CA GLN A 121 16.14 -1.29 3.16
C GLN A 121 16.96 -0.56 2.07
N VAL A 122 17.37 -1.30 1.04
CA VAL A 122 18.20 -0.79 -0.06
C VAL A 122 17.48 -1.00 -1.39
N ILE A 123 17.49 0.03 -2.23
CA ILE A 123 17.13 -0.06 -3.64
C ILE A 123 18.41 0.08 -4.47
N LYS A 124 18.66 -0.91 -5.33
CA LYS A 124 19.77 -0.88 -6.31
C LYS A 124 19.19 -0.66 -7.70
N ILE A 125 19.86 0.14 -8.48
CA ILE A 125 19.47 0.48 -9.84
C ILE A 125 20.64 0.19 -10.78
N SER A 126 20.39 -0.44 -11.92
CA SER A 126 21.40 -0.70 -12.95
C SER A 126 20.74 -0.87 -14.33
N ASP A 127 21.51 -0.65 -15.37
CA ASP A 127 21.16 -0.96 -16.76
C ASP A 127 21.32 -2.47 -17.10
N ALA A 128 22.13 -3.18 -16.31
CA ALA A 128 22.47 -4.57 -16.55
C ALA A 128 22.01 -5.51 -15.42
N LEU A 129 21.22 -6.54 -15.77
CA LEU A 129 20.73 -7.55 -14.83
C LEU A 129 21.88 -8.30 -14.12
N SER A 130 23.04 -8.47 -14.82
CA SER A 130 24.22 -9.12 -14.27
C SER A 130 24.88 -8.39 -13.10
N LYS A 131 24.49 -7.16 -12.83
CA LYS A 131 24.94 -6.37 -11.66
C LYS A 131 24.19 -6.71 -10.38
N PHE A 132 23.10 -7.44 -10.49
CA PHE A 132 22.30 -7.85 -9.35
C PHE A 132 22.63 -9.27 -8.92
N GLN A 133 22.56 -9.51 -7.61
CA GLN A 133 22.50 -10.86 -7.07
C GLN A 133 21.05 -11.33 -7.13
N LEU A 134 20.72 -12.18 -8.09
CA LEU A 134 19.38 -12.73 -8.19
C LEU A 134 19.10 -13.82 -7.14
N GLY A 135 20.13 -14.17 -6.34
CA GLY A 135 20.07 -15.23 -5.35
C GLY A 135 19.78 -16.60 -5.98
N THR A 136 19.26 -17.51 -5.18
CA THR A 136 18.61 -18.72 -5.67
C THR A 136 17.16 -18.36 -6.02
N SER A 137 16.96 -17.59 -7.08
CA SER A 137 15.61 -17.18 -7.51
C SER A 137 14.79 -18.43 -7.79
N LYS A 138 13.87 -18.77 -6.88
CA LYS A 138 12.92 -19.87 -7.07
C LYS A 138 11.80 -19.49 -8.03
N PHE A 139 11.57 -18.18 -8.18
CA PHE A 139 10.43 -17.66 -8.91
C PHE A 139 10.90 -16.64 -9.93
N ILE A 140 10.55 -16.89 -11.19
CA ILE A 140 10.67 -15.93 -12.28
C ILE A 140 9.27 -15.83 -12.88
N PHE A 141 8.73 -14.61 -12.87
CA PHE A 141 7.40 -14.35 -13.38
C PHE A 141 7.48 -13.56 -14.68
N GLU A 142 6.71 -13.97 -15.66
CA GLU A 142 6.47 -13.17 -16.85
C GLU A 142 5.39 -12.12 -16.52
N THR A 143 5.73 -10.86 -16.65
CA THR A 143 4.81 -9.73 -16.42
C THR A 143 4.22 -9.24 -17.74
N LYS A 144 3.12 -8.50 -17.68
CA LYS A 144 2.42 -7.95 -18.85
C LYS A 144 2.15 -6.47 -18.64
N ILE A 145 2.22 -5.70 -19.72
CA ILE A 145 1.82 -4.28 -19.69
C ILE A 145 0.29 -4.20 -19.79
N THR A 146 -0.35 -3.56 -18.82
CA THR A 146 -1.81 -3.50 -18.70
C THR A 146 -2.48 -2.42 -19.50
N SER A 147 -1.77 -1.34 -19.83
CA SER A 147 -2.35 -0.17 -20.53
C SER A 147 -1.51 0.23 -21.73
N LYS A 148 -2.13 1.04 -22.62
CA LYS A 148 -1.42 1.73 -23.69
C LYS A 148 -0.63 2.89 -23.07
N GLY A 149 0.63 3.05 -23.46
CA GLY A 149 1.51 4.08 -22.92
C GLY A 149 2.47 3.55 -21.86
N PHE A 150 2.56 4.20 -20.72
CA PHE A 150 3.51 3.81 -19.67
C PHE A 150 3.09 2.58 -18.88
N GLY A 151 1.79 2.36 -18.64
CA GLY A 151 1.16 1.21 -18.00
C GLY A 151 1.93 0.55 -16.84
N SER A 152 1.23 0.13 -15.82
CA SER A 152 1.82 -0.73 -14.79
C SER A 152 1.90 -2.18 -15.27
N GLU A 153 2.89 -2.93 -14.78
CA GLU A 153 3.03 -4.36 -15.08
C GLU A 153 2.02 -5.18 -14.27
N THR A 154 1.51 -6.25 -14.88
CA THR A 154 0.63 -7.19 -14.18
C THR A 154 1.18 -8.61 -14.21
N ILE A 155 0.73 -9.38 -13.23
CA ILE A 155 0.94 -10.82 -13.13
C ILE A 155 -0.40 -11.51 -12.94
N ASP A 156 -0.60 -12.66 -13.54
CA ASP A 156 -1.82 -13.43 -13.35
C ASP A 156 -1.85 -14.09 -11.97
N VAL A 157 -2.96 -13.87 -11.24
CA VAL A 157 -3.21 -14.46 -9.94
C VAL A 157 -4.50 -15.28 -10.00
N THR A 158 -4.42 -16.54 -9.61
CA THR A 158 -5.56 -17.45 -9.48
C THR A 158 -5.93 -17.61 -8.02
N ILE A 159 -7.18 -17.27 -7.67
CA ILE A 159 -7.75 -17.43 -6.33
C ILE A 159 -8.91 -18.39 -6.42
N ASN A 160 -8.75 -19.60 -5.86
CA ASN A 160 -9.76 -20.67 -5.88
C ASN A 160 -10.34 -20.90 -7.29
N GLY A 161 -9.46 -21.01 -8.29
CA GLY A 161 -9.81 -21.27 -9.69
C GLY A 161 -10.32 -20.06 -10.49
N ASN A 162 -10.30 -18.85 -9.92
CA ASN A 162 -10.62 -17.61 -10.63
C ASN A 162 -9.35 -16.81 -10.92
N THR A 163 -8.95 -16.73 -12.17
CA THR A 163 -7.71 -16.05 -12.61
C THR A 163 -8.00 -14.63 -13.06
N MET A 164 -7.24 -13.67 -12.54
CA MET A 164 -7.30 -12.25 -12.90
C MET A 164 -5.89 -11.65 -12.95
N PRO A 165 -5.64 -10.64 -13.79
CA PRO A 165 -4.39 -9.89 -13.74
C PRO A 165 -4.36 -8.97 -12.51
N PHE A 166 -3.26 -9.00 -11.77
CA PHE A 166 -2.97 -8.13 -10.63
C PHE A 166 -1.83 -7.20 -10.97
N ASN A 167 -2.00 -5.91 -10.73
CA ASN A 167 -0.92 -4.94 -10.84
C ASN A 167 0.13 -5.19 -9.77
N ILE A 168 1.39 -5.15 -10.14
CA ILE A 168 2.53 -5.14 -9.22
C ILE A 168 2.59 -3.74 -8.62
N ASP A 169 2.23 -3.61 -7.34
CA ASP A 169 1.98 -2.31 -6.70
C ASP A 169 2.76 -2.17 -5.39
N THR A 170 3.99 -1.67 -5.48
CA THR A 170 4.82 -1.39 -4.30
C THR A 170 4.32 -0.18 -3.51
N GLY A 171 3.47 0.66 -4.09
CA GLY A 171 2.79 1.76 -3.40
C GLY A 171 1.72 1.28 -2.41
N ASN A 172 1.18 0.07 -2.60
CA ASN A 172 0.26 -0.55 -1.66
C ASN A 172 1.03 -1.22 -0.51
N GLY A 173 1.38 -0.44 0.51
CA GLY A 173 2.15 -0.91 1.66
C GLY A 173 1.34 -1.66 2.74
N ARG A 174 0.02 -1.78 2.61
CA ARG A 174 -0.86 -2.30 3.68
C ARG A 174 -1.23 -3.76 3.51
N ASN A 175 -1.42 -4.22 2.30
CA ASN A 175 -1.96 -5.53 2.00
C ASN A 175 -0.99 -6.36 1.15
N LYS A 176 -1.11 -7.69 1.23
CA LYS A 176 -0.45 -8.60 0.29
C LYS A 176 -1.17 -8.61 -1.05
N MET A 177 -2.48 -8.81 -1.03
CA MET A 177 -3.34 -8.85 -2.20
C MET A 177 -4.65 -8.14 -1.92
N VAL A 178 -5.06 -7.29 -2.85
CA VAL A 178 -6.36 -6.60 -2.78
C VAL A 178 -7.08 -6.76 -4.11
N ALA A 179 -8.36 -7.14 -4.06
CA ALA A 179 -9.17 -7.32 -5.25
C ALA A 179 -10.60 -6.84 -5.04
N ASN A 180 -11.31 -6.51 -6.12
CA ASN A 180 -12.70 -6.12 -6.02
C ASN A 180 -13.61 -7.35 -5.88
N PRO A 181 -14.45 -7.43 -4.84
CA PRO A 181 -15.31 -8.59 -4.56
C PRO A 181 -16.30 -8.92 -5.70
N LYS A 182 -16.62 -7.96 -6.57
CA LYS A 182 -17.53 -8.20 -7.70
C LYS A 182 -17.04 -9.30 -8.66
N TYR A 183 -15.72 -9.44 -8.79
CA TYR A 183 -15.12 -10.47 -9.64
C TYR A 183 -15.01 -11.83 -8.94
N TYR A 184 -15.18 -11.90 -7.62
CA TYR A 184 -14.97 -13.08 -6.79
C TYR A 184 -16.24 -13.60 -6.12
N LYS A 185 -17.44 -13.25 -6.61
CA LYS A 185 -18.72 -13.66 -6.02
C LYS A 185 -18.87 -15.18 -5.83
N LYS A 186 -18.37 -15.98 -6.76
CA LYS A 186 -18.40 -17.45 -6.65
C LYS A 186 -17.41 -17.96 -5.61
N VAL A 187 -16.23 -17.36 -5.51
CA VAL A 187 -15.20 -17.67 -4.51
C VAL A 187 -15.77 -17.38 -3.12
N ILE A 188 -16.27 -16.17 -2.88
CA ILE A 188 -16.86 -15.75 -1.60
C ILE A 188 -17.95 -16.72 -1.12
N ARG A 189 -18.83 -17.20 -2.02
CA ARG A 189 -19.93 -18.11 -1.67
C ARG A 189 -19.48 -19.53 -1.30
N LYS A 190 -18.28 -19.94 -1.73
CA LYS A 190 -17.76 -21.29 -1.57
C LYS A 190 -16.62 -21.39 -0.54
N SER A 191 -16.10 -20.26 -0.11
CA SER A 191 -14.98 -20.18 0.84
C SER A 191 -15.47 -19.71 2.23
N ASN A 192 -14.65 -19.95 3.24
CA ASN A 192 -14.84 -19.42 4.59
C ASN A 192 -14.40 -17.94 4.67
N ALA A 193 -14.92 -17.10 3.76
CA ALA A 193 -14.58 -15.68 3.73
C ALA A 193 -15.25 -14.95 4.90
N VAL A 194 -14.44 -14.20 5.65
CA VAL A 194 -14.92 -13.34 6.74
C VAL A 194 -15.46 -12.04 6.16
N GLU A 195 -16.72 -11.73 6.48
CA GLU A 195 -17.39 -10.51 6.03
C GLU A 195 -17.27 -9.39 7.06
N PHE A 196 -16.74 -8.25 6.61
CA PHE A 196 -16.73 -7.01 7.37
C PHE A 196 -17.55 -5.93 6.66
N GLY A 197 -18.33 -5.16 7.41
CA GLY A 197 -19.10 -4.03 6.85
C GLY A 197 -20.07 -3.43 7.85
N PHE A 198 -20.28 -2.14 7.76
CA PHE A 198 -21.40 -1.50 8.46
C PHE A 198 -22.73 -1.90 7.81
N PRO A 199 -23.86 -1.88 8.56
CA PRO A 199 -25.18 -2.02 7.99
C PRO A 199 -25.41 -1.02 6.85
N LYS A 200 -25.88 -1.51 5.68
CA LYS A 200 -26.14 -0.70 4.46
C LYS A 200 -24.89 -0.11 3.78
N SER A 201 -23.68 -0.54 4.14
CA SER A 201 -22.45 -0.16 3.45
C SER A 201 -21.95 -1.27 2.51
N HIS A 202 -20.94 -0.95 1.70
CA HIS A 202 -20.18 -1.97 0.98
C HIS A 202 -19.54 -2.94 1.96
N LYS A 203 -19.45 -4.19 1.54
CA LYS A 203 -18.85 -5.27 2.33
C LYS A 203 -17.48 -5.59 1.79
N ASN A 204 -16.54 -5.75 2.69
CA ASN A 204 -15.22 -6.28 2.42
C ASN A 204 -15.17 -7.72 2.91
N PHE A 205 -14.35 -8.54 2.25
CA PHE A 205 -14.20 -9.94 2.60
C PHE A 205 -12.70 -10.25 2.73
N TYR A 206 -12.37 -11.05 3.71
CA TYR A 206 -11.02 -11.51 3.98
C TYR A 206 -11.02 -13.03 3.97
N LEU A 207 -10.11 -13.62 3.24
CA LEU A 207 -10.01 -15.07 3.13
C LEU A 207 -8.55 -15.52 2.94
N ILE A 208 -8.29 -16.74 3.37
CA ILE A 208 -7.12 -17.51 2.95
C ILE A 208 -7.64 -18.54 1.95
N PRO A 209 -7.26 -18.43 0.67
CA PRO A 209 -7.77 -19.36 -0.34
C PRO A 209 -7.16 -20.75 -0.21
N ASP A 210 -7.95 -21.78 -0.53
CA ASP A 210 -7.47 -23.17 -0.60
C ASP A 210 -6.45 -23.37 -1.72
N ASN A 211 -6.60 -22.57 -2.79
CA ASN A 211 -5.70 -22.58 -3.95
C ASN A 211 -5.37 -21.15 -4.35
N LEU A 212 -4.11 -20.79 -4.23
CA LEU A 212 -3.55 -19.51 -4.66
C LEU A 212 -2.36 -19.77 -5.58
N ILE A 213 -2.46 -19.29 -6.81
CA ILE A 213 -1.36 -19.37 -7.79
C ILE A 213 -1.02 -17.96 -8.25
N ILE A 214 0.24 -17.57 -8.14
CA ILE A 214 0.75 -16.27 -8.59
C ILE A 214 1.81 -16.53 -9.66
N GLY A 215 1.58 -16.07 -10.90
CA GLY A 215 2.49 -16.27 -12.01
C GLY A 215 2.83 -17.76 -12.28
N GLY A 216 1.88 -18.67 -12.03
CA GLY A 216 2.08 -20.11 -12.21
C GLY A 216 2.70 -20.84 -11.00
N VAL A 217 3.04 -20.15 -9.93
CA VAL A 217 3.60 -20.71 -8.68
C VAL A 217 2.54 -20.74 -7.60
N GLU A 218 2.41 -21.88 -6.92
CA GLU A 218 1.47 -22.06 -5.82
C GLU A 218 2.02 -21.48 -4.51
N PHE A 219 1.16 -20.75 -3.79
CA PHE A 219 1.43 -20.18 -2.49
C PHE A 219 0.35 -20.62 -1.50
N SER A 220 0.75 -21.12 -0.33
CA SER A 220 -0.17 -21.46 0.76
C SER A 220 -0.29 -20.33 1.77
N ASP A 221 -1.42 -20.32 2.47
CA ASP A 221 -1.65 -19.52 3.66
C ASP A 221 -1.35 -18.02 3.48
N GLN A 222 -1.84 -17.44 2.36
CA GLN A 222 -1.71 -16.02 2.09
C GLN A 222 -3.09 -15.33 2.14
N LEU A 223 -3.16 -14.23 2.90
CA LEU A 223 -4.39 -13.46 3.06
C LEU A 223 -4.72 -12.66 1.79
N VAL A 224 -5.96 -12.79 1.35
CA VAL A 224 -6.54 -11.98 0.28
C VAL A 224 -7.63 -11.08 0.85
N SER A 225 -7.51 -9.78 0.59
CA SER A 225 -8.50 -8.77 0.92
C SER A 225 -9.37 -8.47 -0.32
N LEU A 226 -10.69 -8.64 -0.20
CA LEU A 226 -11.63 -8.29 -1.25
C LEU A 226 -12.37 -7.00 -0.84
N GLU A 227 -11.96 -5.88 -1.44
CA GLU A 227 -12.38 -4.54 -1.04
C GLU A 227 -12.94 -3.74 -2.23
N ASN A 228 -14.04 -3.02 -2.01
CA ASN A 228 -14.66 -2.22 -3.08
C ASN A 228 -13.86 -0.94 -3.40
N GLU A 229 -13.03 -0.47 -2.48
CA GLU A 229 -12.26 0.76 -2.61
C GLU A 229 -11.21 0.72 -3.74
N VAL A 230 -10.76 -0.49 -4.14
CA VAL A 230 -9.78 -0.65 -5.24
C VAL A 230 -10.37 -0.44 -6.63
N GLY A 231 -11.66 -0.12 -6.75
CA GLY A 231 -12.29 0.08 -8.04
C GLY A 231 -12.28 -1.18 -8.92
N ASN A 232 -11.72 -1.06 -10.11
CA ASN A 232 -11.59 -2.21 -11.04
C ASN A 232 -10.21 -2.87 -10.99
N SER A 233 -9.26 -2.29 -10.28
CA SER A 233 -7.89 -2.78 -10.18
C SER A 233 -7.81 -3.97 -9.21
N GLN A 234 -6.88 -4.89 -9.52
CA GLN A 234 -6.44 -5.92 -8.60
C GLN A 234 -4.99 -5.60 -8.28
N LEU A 235 -4.58 -5.67 -7.02
CA LEU A 235 -3.26 -5.23 -6.58
C LEU A 235 -2.52 -6.35 -5.86
N LEU A 236 -1.31 -6.64 -6.30
CA LEU A 236 -0.33 -7.42 -5.56
C LEU A 236 0.60 -6.43 -4.85
N GLY A 237 0.45 -6.35 -3.54
CA GLY A 237 0.99 -5.26 -2.75
C GLY A 237 2.33 -5.57 -2.09
N ASN A 238 2.89 -4.53 -1.51
CA ASN A 238 4.23 -4.55 -0.94
C ASN A 238 4.41 -5.58 0.18
N LYS A 239 3.34 -5.86 0.96
CA LYS A 239 3.37 -6.90 2.00
C LYS A 239 3.63 -8.31 1.48
N PHE A 240 3.32 -8.59 0.21
CA PHE A 240 3.73 -9.82 -0.43
C PHE A 240 5.22 -9.79 -0.78
N PHE A 241 5.66 -8.69 -1.41
CA PHE A 241 7.04 -8.55 -1.87
C PHE A 241 8.08 -8.45 -0.76
N GLU A 242 7.71 -8.00 0.44
CA GLU A 242 8.58 -7.94 1.63
C GLU A 242 9.19 -9.30 2.05
N ASN A 243 8.69 -10.41 1.51
CA ASN A 243 9.26 -11.73 1.74
C ASN A 243 10.43 -12.06 0.80
N PHE A 244 10.74 -11.18 -0.14
CA PHE A 244 11.66 -11.47 -1.24
C PHE A 244 12.70 -10.36 -1.45
N LEU A 245 13.88 -10.77 -1.93
CA LEU A 245 14.72 -9.87 -2.70
C LEU A 245 14.07 -9.77 -4.09
N MET A 246 13.47 -8.62 -4.39
CA MET A 246 12.66 -8.39 -5.59
C MET A 246 13.51 -7.71 -6.65
N THR A 247 13.60 -8.27 -7.86
CA THR A 247 14.24 -7.61 -8.99
C THR A 247 13.28 -7.50 -10.14
N ILE A 248 13.13 -6.31 -10.71
CA ILE A 248 12.25 -6.03 -11.85
C ILE A 248 13.12 -5.69 -13.07
N ASP A 249 12.97 -6.46 -14.13
CA ASP A 249 13.49 -6.20 -15.47
C ASP A 249 12.35 -5.78 -16.38
N TRP A 250 12.11 -4.48 -16.44
CA TRP A 250 11.03 -3.88 -17.23
C TRP A 250 11.20 -4.12 -18.73
N GLU A 251 12.44 -4.16 -19.22
CA GLU A 251 12.73 -4.34 -20.63
C GLU A 251 12.32 -5.73 -21.14
N ASN A 252 12.55 -6.74 -20.31
CA ASN A 252 12.23 -8.13 -20.64
C ASN A 252 10.91 -8.59 -20.02
N HIS A 253 10.14 -7.71 -19.37
CA HIS A 253 8.90 -8.03 -18.68
C HIS A 253 9.06 -9.18 -17.68
N GLN A 254 10.11 -9.14 -16.86
CA GLN A 254 10.42 -10.20 -15.91
C GLN A 254 10.52 -9.68 -14.48
N LEU A 255 9.91 -10.42 -13.59
CA LEU A 255 9.97 -10.23 -12.15
C LEU A 255 10.69 -11.43 -11.53
N TYR A 256 11.78 -11.16 -10.81
CA TYR A 256 12.56 -12.15 -10.07
C TYR A 256 12.28 -11.98 -8.59
N LEU A 257 11.85 -13.05 -7.92
CA LEU A 257 11.60 -13.08 -6.50
C LEU A 257 12.49 -14.16 -5.85
N ALA A 258 13.49 -13.75 -5.08
CA ALA A 258 14.31 -14.64 -4.28
C ALA A 258 13.86 -14.55 -2.81
N PRO A 259 13.34 -15.62 -2.19
CA PRO A 259 12.89 -15.59 -0.81
C PRO A 259 14.01 -15.16 0.15
N GLN A 260 13.72 -14.20 1.02
CA GLN A 260 14.56 -13.78 2.13
C GLN A 260 14.08 -14.46 3.42
N GLY A 261 14.30 -15.78 3.51
CA GLY A 261 13.81 -16.62 4.58
C GLY A 261 12.55 -17.40 4.23
N GLU A 262 11.81 -17.83 5.27
CA GLU A 262 10.52 -18.51 5.10
C GLU A 262 9.44 -17.49 4.74
N ILE A 263 8.63 -17.80 3.72
CA ILE A 263 7.49 -16.95 3.33
C ILE A 263 6.47 -17.00 4.47
N LYS A 264 6.18 -15.85 5.05
CA LYS A 264 5.28 -15.72 6.19
C LYS A 264 3.88 -16.15 5.80
N LYS A 265 3.38 -17.12 6.55
CA LYS A 265 1.98 -17.54 6.50
C LYS A 265 1.11 -16.52 7.20
N ASP A 266 -0.09 -16.34 6.66
CA ASP A 266 -1.13 -15.54 7.30
C ASP A 266 -2.15 -16.47 7.97
N ASP A 267 -2.88 -15.90 8.88
CA ASP A 267 -4.07 -16.48 9.50
C ASP A 267 -5.20 -15.44 9.49
N LEU A 268 -6.36 -15.85 9.91
CA LEU A 268 -7.52 -14.98 10.11
C LEU A 268 -7.71 -14.64 11.60
N LEU A 269 -6.64 -14.74 12.39
CA LEU A 269 -6.65 -14.33 13.79
C LEU A 269 -6.66 -12.80 13.90
N GLY A 270 -7.74 -12.22 14.36
CA GLY A 270 -7.89 -10.78 14.40
C GLY A 270 -8.91 -10.26 15.39
N PHE A 271 -8.97 -8.95 15.52
CA PHE A 271 -10.03 -8.28 16.23
C PHE A 271 -11.29 -8.15 15.35
N PRO A 272 -12.51 -8.10 15.95
CA PRO A 272 -13.74 -7.97 15.21
C PRO A 272 -13.98 -6.57 14.62
N LEU A 273 -13.04 -5.66 14.77
CA LEU A 273 -13.06 -4.28 14.25
C LEU A 273 -11.81 -3.98 13.45
N MET A 274 -11.96 -3.16 12.43
CA MET A 274 -10.85 -2.59 11.66
C MET A 274 -10.78 -1.09 11.88
N PHE A 275 -9.57 -0.60 11.98
CA PHE A 275 -9.25 0.77 12.29
C PHE A 275 -8.42 1.41 11.19
N LYS A 276 -8.60 2.71 11.00
CA LYS A 276 -7.82 3.50 10.06
C LYS A 276 -7.50 4.86 10.68
N PRO A 277 -6.27 5.35 10.56
CA PRO A 277 -5.96 6.70 10.99
C PRO A 277 -6.60 7.70 10.04
N ASN A 278 -7.11 8.77 10.59
CA ASN A 278 -7.48 9.98 9.90
C ASN A 278 -6.52 11.09 10.31
N TYR A 279 -5.46 11.26 9.54
CA TYR A 279 -4.41 12.24 9.86
C TYR A 279 -4.87 13.71 9.72
N LYS A 280 -6.00 13.96 9.06
CA LYS A 280 -6.57 15.29 8.93
C LYS A 280 -7.23 15.78 10.23
N SER A 281 -7.80 14.85 11.00
CA SER A 281 -8.47 15.13 12.28
C SER A 281 -7.74 14.51 13.47
N ASN A 282 -6.59 13.84 13.25
CA ASN A 282 -5.84 13.10 14.27
C ASN A 282 -6.71 12.10 15.03
N GLU A 283 -7.56 11.39 14.32
CA GLU A 283 -8.50 10.43 14.91
C GLU A 283 -8.23 9.02 14.39
N ILE A 284 -8.56 8.03 15.20
CA ILE A 284 -8.57 6.63 14.79
C ILE A 284 -10.02 6.23 14.55
N ALA A 285 -10.40 6.16 13.28
CA ALA A 285 -11.75 5.81 12.89
C ALA A 285 -11.96 4.29 12.84
N ILE A 286 -13.13 3.83 13.26
CA ILE A 286 -13.60 2.48 12.98
C ILE A 286 -14.15 2.47 11.57
N VAL A 287 -13.45 1.81 10.65
CA VAL A 287 -13.83 1.82 9.23
C VAL A 287 -14.75 0.67 8.85
N THR A 288 -14.68 -0.43 9.59
CA THR A 288 -15.53 -1.60 9.38
C THR A 288 -15.41 -2.58 10.57
N GLY A 289 -16.29 -3.58 10.63
CA GLY A 289 -16.24 -4.62 11.64
C GLY A 289 -17.18 -5.77 11.31
N GLU A 290 -17.10 -6.83 12.10
CA GLU A 290 -18.05 -7.91 12.03
C GLU A 290 -19.47 -7.44 12.38
N LYS A 291 -20.42 -7.73 11.52
CA LYS A 291 -21.79 -7.26 11.63
C LYS A 291 -22.45 -7.57 12.98
N LYS A 292 -22.21 -8.78 13.52
CA LYS A 292 -22.76 -9.20 14.82
C LYS A 292 -22.16 -8.35 15.96
N PHE A 293 -20.85 -8.15 15.91
CA PHE A 293 -20.13 -7.37 16.90
C PHE A 293 -20.53 -5.90 16.88
N LEU A 294 -20.59 -5.29 15.69
CA LEU A 294 -21.06 -3.91 15.53
C LEU A 294 -22.44 -3.70 16.11
N LYS A 295 -23.39 -4.61 15.80
CA LYS A 295 -24.77 -4.54 16.31
C LYS A 295 -24.84 -4.70 17.83
N ALA A 296 -24.15 -5.70 18.38
CA ALA A 296 -24.16 -5.98 19.83
C ALA A 296 -23.56 -4.83 20.65
N ASN A 297 -22.63 -4.09 20.07
CA ASN A 297 -21.95 -2.97 20.73
C ASN A 297 -22.48 -1.59 20.34
N ASN A 298 -23.51 -1.52 19.48
CA ASN A 298 -24.08 -0.26 18.96
C ASN A 298 -23.01 0.64 18.32
N ILE A 299 -22.11 0.05 17.52
CA ILE A 299 -21.05 0.76 16.82
C ILE A 299 -21.56 1.13 15.43
N GLY A 300 -21.60 2.40 15.12
CA GLY A 300 -22.05 2.96 13.85
C GLY A 300 -20.91 3.53 13.00
N LYS A 301 -21.24 3.90 11.77
CA LYS A 301 -20.34 4.66 10.91
C LYS A 301 -20.07 6.03 11.55
N GLY A 302 -18.80 6.44 11.59
CA GLY A 302 -18.38 7.69 12.22
C GLY A 302 -17.95 7.53 13.68
N SER A 303 -18.01 6.29 14.24
CA SER A 303 -17.42 6.03 15.55
C SER A 303 -15.89 6.14 15.48
N VAL A 304 -15.32 6.81 16.46
CA VAL A 304 -13.86 7.00 16.61
C VAL A 304 -13.40 6.49 17.97
N LEU A 305 -12.11 6.19 18.08
CA LEU A 305 -11.52 5.82 19.37
C LEU A 305 -11.20 7.08 20.17
N SER A 306 -11.64 7.13 21.43
CA SER A 306 -11.19 8.14 22.39
C SER A 306 -10.02 7.63 23.23
N LYS A 307 -9.99 6.32 23.58
CA LYS A 307 -8.86 5.73 24.32
C LYS A 307 -8.51 4.36 23.77
N VAL A 308 -7.23 4.01 23.85
CA VAL A 308 -6.70 2.69 23.47
C VAL A 308 -5.67 2.23 24.51
N GLY A 309 -5.94 1.10 25.17
CA GLY A 309 -5.06 0.58 26.20
C GLY A 309 -4.84 1.56 27.39
N GLY A 310 -5.82 2.41 27.66
CA GLY A 310 -5.75 3.46 28.68
C GLY A 310 -5.12 4.77 28.23
N ILE A 311 -4.60 4.84 26.98
CA ILE A 311 -4.03 6.08 26.41
C ILE A 311 -5.15 6.86 25.74
N ASP A 312 -5.27 8.14 26.05
CA ASP A 312 -6.16 9.06 25.35
C ASP A 312 -5.57 9.36 23.96
N VAL A 313 -6.39 9.14 22.91
CA VAL A 313 -5.98 9.29 21.52
C VAL A 313 -6.80 10.36 20.78
N LEU A 314 -7.69 11.06 21.49
CA LEU A 314 -8.34 12.25 20.97
C LEU A 314 -7.46 13.49 21.23
N ASN A 315 -7.54 14.46 20.35
CA ASN A 315 -6.86 15.76 20.47
C ASN A 315 -5.32 15.67 20.56
N LEU A 316 -4.72 14.60 20.05
CA LEU A 316 -3.27 14.55 19.91
C LEU A 316 -2.81 15.60 18.89
N SER A 317 -1.61 16.16 19.11
CA SER A 317 -0.94 16.95 18.06
C SER A 317 -0.61 16.05 16.85
N ASP A 318 -0.34 16.63 15.68
CA ASP A 318 0.05 15.88 14.49
C ASP A 318 1.25 14.97 14.78
N GLU A 319 2.27 15.50 15.48
CA GLU A 319 3.48 14.77 15.85
C GLU A 319 3.19 13.60 16.79
N ASP A 320 2.41 13.85 17.85
CA ASP A 320 2.06 12.81 18.84
C ASP A 320 1.16 11.75 18.23
N PHE A 321 0.22 12.13 17.36
CA PHE A 321 -0.65 11.20 16.66
C PHE A 321 0.15 10.27 15.71
N CYS A 322 1.06 10.86 14.95
CA CYS A 322 1.93 10.10 14.06
C CYS A 322 2.84 9.15 14.85
N LYS A 323 3.45 9.62 15.92
CA LYS A 323 4.28 8.81 16.82
C LYS A 323 3.49 7.67 17.44
N PHE A 324 2.28 7.95 17.95
CA PHE A 324 1.40 6.94 18.51
C PHE A 324 1.07 5.85 17.46
N TRP A 325 0.64 6.27 16.27
CA TRP A 325 0.24 5.35 15.21
C TRP A 325 1.39 4.48 14.70
N ASP A 326 2.57 5.07 14.51
CA ASP A 326 3.72 4.37 13.95
C ASP A 326 4.39 3.40 14.95
N THR A 327 4.25 3.64 16.23
CA THR A 327 4.93 2.86 17.27
C THR A 327 3.96 2.12 18.18
N GLN A 328 3.24 2.84 19.03
CA GLN A 328 2.43 2.26 20.11
C GLN A 328 1.22 1.48 19.57
N TRP A 329 0.58 1.96 18.50
CA TRP A 329 -0.53 1.26 17.86
C TRP A 329 -0.11 -0.13 17.38
N ALA A 330 1.04 -0.24 16.71
CA ALA A 330 1.54 -1.52 16.22
C ALA A 330 1.77 -2.53 17.34
N GLU A 331 2.33 -2.07 18.48
CA GLU A 331 2.52 -2.90 19.68
C GLU A 331 1.18 -3.35 20.28
N MET A 332 0.21 -2.44 20.36
CA MET A 332 -1.13 -2.76 20.87
C MET A 332 -1.84 -3.78 20.01
N MET A 333 -1.71 -3.68 18.69
CA MET A 333 -2.30 -4.62 17.76
C MET A 333 -1.67 -6.03 17.82
N GLN A 334 -0.53 -6.22 18.47
CA GLN A 334 0.04 -7.56 18.74
C GLN A 334 -0.60 -8.27 19.94
N LYS A 335 -1.26 -7.55 20.85
CA LYS A 335 -1.88 -8.11 22.05
C LYS A 335 -3.07 -9.01 21.68
N ASN A 336 -3.36 -10.01 22.50
CA ASN A 336 -4.55 -10.85 22.34
C ASN A 336 -5.83 -10.16 22.81
N THR A 337 -5.70 -9.18 23.69
CA THR A 337 -6.80 -8.37 24.20
C THR A 337 -6.45 -6.90 24.10
N LEU A 338 -7.42 -6.07 23.77
CA LEU A 338 -7.26 -4.62 23.65
C LEU A 338 -8.47 -3.92 24.23
N ASN A 339 -8.26 -3.12 25.28
CA ASN A 339 -9.30 -2.25 25.83
C ASN A 339 -9.35 -0.96 25.02
N ILE A 340 -10.52 -0.60 24.56
CA ILE A 340 -10.77 0.61 23.78
C ILE A 340 -11.95 1.37 24.38
N THR A 341 -11.92 2.68 24.27
CA THR A 341 -13.10 3.53 24.46
C THR A 341 -13.47 4.13 23.11
N ILE A 342 -14.72 3.95 22.75
CA ILE A 342 -15.29 4.44 21.48
C ILE A 342 -16.18 5.63 21.79
N THR A 343 -16.05 6.68 21.01
CA THR A 343 -16.98 7.82 21.02
C THR A 343 -17.82 7.80 19.76
N ASN A 344 -19.12 7.90 19.92
CA ASN A 344 -20.08 8.07 18.84
C ASN A 344 -21.12 9.13 19.25
N GLU A 345 -21.24 10.21 18.49
CA GLU A 345 -22.15 11.32 18.77
C GLU A 345 -22.05 11.83 20.24
N GLY A 346 -20.84 11.89 20.77
CA GLY A 346 -20.56 12.36 22.13
C GLY A 346 -20.81 11.34 23.25
N VAL A 347 -21.25 10.12 22.91
CA VAL A 347 -21.44 9.04 23.89
C VAL A 347 -20.23 8.13 23.90
N GLU A 348 -19.59 7.99 25.05
CA GLU A 348 -18.46 7.08 25.26
C GLU A 348 -18.91 5.69 25.68
N LYS A 349 -18.20 4.68 25.17
CA LYS A 349 -18.39 3.28 25.55
C LYS A 349 -17.05 2.56 25.61
N GLU A 350 -16.81 1.88 26.73
CA GLU A 350 -15.66 1.01 26.91
C GLU A 350 -15.96 -0.40 26.36
N ILE A 351 -15.00 -0.98 25.64
CA ILE A 351 -15.11 -2.30 25.05
C ILE A 351 -13.76 -3.01 25.16
N THR A 352 -13.79 -4.27 25.57
CA THR A 352 -12.64 -5.15 25.47
C THR A 352 -12.73 -5.94 24.16
N LEU A 353 -11.77 -5.74 23.28
CA LEU A 353 -11.60 -6.55 22.08
C LEU A 353 -10.76 -7.78 22.41
N ILE A 354 -11.14 -8.91 21.89
CA ILE A 354 -10.40 -10.19 22.01
C ILE A 354 -10.09 -10.65 20.60
N LYS A 355 -8.79 -10.94 20.34
CA LYS A 355 -8.39 -11.60 19.10
C LYS A 355 -8.94 -13.02 19.09
N ARG A 356 -9.51 -13.40 17.96
CA ARG A 356 -10.03 -14.74 17.75
C ARG A 356 -9.90 -15.13 16.30
N ASP A 357 -10.06 -16.41 16.01
CA ASP A 357 -10.25 -16.84 14.64
C ASP A 357 -11.55 -16.22 14.11
N LEU A 358 -11.43 -15.38 13.11
CA LEU A 358 -12.57 -14.68 12.53
C LEU A 358 -13.46 -15.58 11.68
N ASN A 359 -13.02 -16.82 11.38
CA ASN A 359 -13.82 -17.84 10.71
C ASN A 359 -14.71 -18.64 11.66
N SER A 360 -14.52 -18.53 12.99
CA SER A 360 -15.23 -19.29 14.01
C SER A 360 -16.61 -18.73 14.38
#